data_74f57d575a5bc001d885cbf75cb185c5
#
_entry.id   74f57d575a5bc001d885cbf75cb185c5
#
_cell.length_a   1.000
_cell.length_b   1.000
_cell.length_c   1.000
_cell.angle_alpha   90.00
_cell.angle_beta   90.00
_cell.angle_gamma   90.00
#
_symmetry.space_group_name_H-M   'P 1'
#
loop_
_entity.id
_entity.type
_entity.pdbx_description
1 polymer ?
#
loop_
_entity_poly.entity_id
_entity_poly.type
_entity_poly.pdbx_seq_one_letter_code
_entity_poly.pdbx_strand_id
1 'polypeptide(L)'
;MAEKRDYYEVLGVEKGASEDEIKRAYKKLARKYHPDMNPGDKEAEEKFKEINEANEVLSNPDKRQKYDQFGFAGVDPNYGAGQGGGYGAGGFDFGDLGDIFGSFFGGGFGGGQQRRNGPRRGESIRASVSVDFTEAAFGCEKSVTVERSESCPTCKGNGCAHGTTPEVCPDCRGTGTVTQAQRTPFGVMQSQGPCQKCRGTGKIIHQPCPDCRGAGAVRKRRTIQVNIPAGIDNGQTISLRGQGHAGSNGGPSGDLLITVMVRPHEIFRREGTSVFCEAPITFTQAVLGAELEIPTIDGRVKYTIPEGTQTGTVFRLRGKGIPVLNGRGRGDQYVTVTIETPRDLNREQKEALKKFSETLGEGNYEKHRSFFGKKK
;
A
#
# COMPACT_ATOMS: atom_id res chain seq x y z
N MET A 1 32.57 -0.60 -32.74
CA MET A 1 31.30 -1.15 -32.28
C MET A 1 31.59 -2.55 -31.77
N ALA A 2 31.39 -2.82 -30.49
CA ALA A 2 31.61 -4.16 -29.95
C ALA A 2 30.63 -5.13 -30.63
N GLU A 3 31.12 -6.21 -31.21
CA GLU A 3 30.30 -7.28 -31.80
C GLU A 3 29.42 -7.89 -30.70
N LYS A 4 28.08 -7.80 -30.82
CA LYS A 4 27.17 -8.46 -29.92
C LYS A 4 27.35 -9.96 -29.99
N ARG A 5 27.56 -10.62 -28.84
CA ARG A 5 27.71 -12.07 -28.75
C ARG A 5 26.37 -12.76 -28.98
N ASP A 6 26.39 -13.95 -29.62
CA ASP A 6 25.17 -14.75 -29.83
C ASP A 6 24.47 -15.05 -28.51
N TYR A 7 23.15 -14.91 -28.49
CA TYR A 7 22.34 -15.08 -27.26
C TYR A 7 22.44 -16.52 -26.71
N TYR A 8 22.63 -17.52 -27.54
CA TYR A 8 22.87 -18.88 -27.06
C TYR A 8 24.22 -18.99 -26.36
N GLU A 9 25.25 -18.33 -26.89
CA GLU A 9 26.58 -18.26 -26.26
C GLU A 9 26.56 -17.48 -24.96
N VAL A 10 25.78 -16.39 -24.87
CA VAL A 10 25.62 -15.59 -23.65
C VAL A 10 25.01 -16.41 -22.52
N LEU A 11 24.04 -17.27 -22.83
CA LEU A 11 23.44 -18.18 -21.85
C LEU A 11 24.24 -19.48 -21.67
N GLY A 12 25.20 -19.77 -22.54
CA GLY A 12 26.00 -21.01 -22.53
C GLY A 12 25.18 -22.26 -22.84
N VAL A 13 24.24 -22.15 -23.78
CA VAL A 13 23.39 -23.26 -24.25
C VAL A 13 23.54 -23.46 -25.76
N GLU A 14 23.23 -24.65 -26.26
CA GLU A 14 23.31 -24.96 -27.70
C GLU A 14 22.10 -24.38 -28.47
N LYS A 15 22.31 -24.11 -29.80
CA LYS A 15 21.20 -23.75 -30.67
C LYS A 15 20.25 -24.96 -30.78
N GLY A 16 19.04 -24.81 -30.29
CA GLY A 16 18.09 -25.92 -30.20
C GLY A 16 17.77 -26.35 -28.76
N ALA A 17 18.43 -25.78 -27.76
CA ALA A 17 18.13 -26.06 -26.36
C ALA A 17 16.63 -25.86 -26.04
N SER A 18 16.10 -26.72 -25.18
CA SER A 18 14.71 -26.65 -24.73
C SER A 18 14.46 -25.39 -23.87
N GLU A 19 13.19 -24.99 -23.77
CA GLU A 19 12.81 -23.85 -22.89
C GLU A 19 13.27 -24.05 -21.45
N ASP A 20 13.23 -25.27 -20.93
CA ASP A 20 13.63 -25.58 -19.57
C ASP A 20 15.16 -25.46 -19.38
N GLU A 21 15.93 -25.79 -20.38
CA GLU A 21 17.39 -25.61 -20.37
C GLU A 21 17.76 -24.14 -20.40
N ILE A 22 17.11 -23.34 -21.24
CA ILE A 22 17.26 -21.88 -21.29
C ILE A 22 16.93 -21.26 -19.95
N LYS A 23 15.78 -21.62 -19.35
CA LYS A 23 15.36 -21.13 -18.03
C LYS A 23 16.33 -21.50 -16.91
N ARG A 24 16.89 -22.71 -16.95
CA ARG A 24 17.90 -23.16 -15.96
C ARG A 24 19.21 -22.40 -16.10
N ALA A 25 19.71 -22.25 -17.33
CA ALA A 25 20.91 -21.49 -17.60
C ALA A 25 20.79 -20.05 -17.19
N TYR A 26 19.68 -19.40 -17.54
CA TYR A 26 19.35 -18.03 -17.10
C TYR A 26 19.38 -17.89 -15.58
N LYS A 27 18.62 -18.74 -14.85
CA LYS A 27 18.56 -18.66 -13.38
C LYS A 27 19.94 -18.80 -12.72
N LYS A 28 20.80 -19.66 -13.27
CA LYS A 28 22.16 -19.87 -12.78
C LYS A 28 23.03 -18.62 -12.99
N LEU A 29 22.99 -18.04 -14.18
CA LEU A 29 23.80 -16.87 -14.54
C LEU A 29 23.27 -15.58 -13.88
N ALA A 30 21.95 -15.39 -13.85
CA ALA A 30 21.33 -14.25 -13.20
C ALA A 30 21.64 -14.19 -11.69
N ARG A 31 21.68 -15.34 -11.01
CA ARG A 31 22.09 -15.40 -9.60
C ARG A 31 23.59 -15.09 -9.42
N LYS A 32 24.43 -15.54 -10.37
CA LYS A 32 25.88 -15.33 -10.31
C LYS A 32 26.25 -13.85 -10.50
N TYR A 33 25.59 -13.16 -11.43
CA TYR A 33 25.88 -11.77 -11.79
C TYR A 33 24.87 -10.77 -11.24
N HIS A 34 24.08 -11.16 -10.23
CA HIS A 34 23.09 -10.27 -9.59
C HIS A 34 23.79 -9.06 -8.95
N PRO A 35 23.27 -7.83 -9.13
CA PRO A 35 23.87 -6.63 -8.56
C PRO A 35 23.97 -6.66 -7.02
N ASP A 36 23.03 -7.32 -6.32
CA ASP A 36 23.09 -7.47 -4.87
C ASP A 36 24.24 -8.40 -4.40
N MET A 37 24.65 -9.33 -5.25
CA MET A 37 25.77 -10.25 -4.97
C MET A 37 27.13 -9.70 -5.42
N ASN A 38 27.13 -8.71 -6.33
CA ASN A 38 28.33 -8.09 -6.92
C ASN A 38 28.19 -6.55 -6.87
N PRO A 39 28.09 -5.93 -5.71
CA PRO A 39 27.86 -4.50 -5.61
C PRO A 39 29.09 -3.70 -6.12
N GLY A 40 28.84 -2.85 -7.15
CA GLY A 40 29.87 -1.99 -7.73
C GLY A 40 30.73 -2.61 -8.82
N ASP A 41 30.52 -3.87 -9.20
CA ASP A 41 31.20 -4.53 -10.31
C ASP A 41 30.51 -4.23 -11.65
N LYS A 42 31.10 -3.34 -12.45
CA LYS A 42 30.58 -2.93 -13.77
C LYS A 42 30.56 -4.07 -14.78
N GLU A 43 31.53 -4.98 -14.73
CA GLU A 43 31.57 -6.13 -15.64
C GLU A 43 30.45 -7.12 -15.34
N ALA A 44 30.14 -7.32 -14.05
CA ALA A 44 29.00 -8.13 -13.62
C ALA A 44 27.67 -7.51 -14.06
N GLU A 45 27.54 -6.18 -13.98
CA GLU A 45 26.35 -5.44 -14.42
C GLU A 45 26.15 -5.53 -15.93
N GLU A 46 27.20 -5.40 -16.75
CA GLU A 46 27.13 -5.57 -18.20
C GLU A 46 26.73 -6.98 -18.59
N LYS A 47 27.36 -8.00 -17.98
CA LYS A 47 26.99 -9.41 -18.18
C LYS A 47 25.56 -9.70 -17.78
N PHE A 48 25.07 -9.10 -16.68
CA PHE A 48 23.70 -9.26 -16.24
C PHE A 48 22.70 -8.68 -17.24
N LYS A 49 23.03 -7.52 -17.86
CA LYS A 49 22.21 -6.93 -18.93
C LYS A 49 22.15 -7.84 -20.16
N GLU A 50 23.29 -8.35 -20.60
CA GLU A 50 23.35 -9.29 -21.75
C GLU A 50 22.56 -10.58 -21.49
N ILE A 51 22.66 -11.15 -20.28
CA ILE A 51 21.94 -12.36 -19.87
C ILE A 51 20.42 -12.13 -19.88
N ASN A 52 19.96 -10.96 -19.41
CA ASN A 52 18.54 -10.61 -19.42
C ASN A 52 18.01 -10.43 -20.85
N GLU A 53 18.76 -9.74 -21.72
CA GLU A 53 18.42 -9.54 -23.13
C GLU A 53 18.34 -10.93 -23.86
N ALA A 54 19.31 -11.79 -23.63
CA ALA A 54 19.32 -13.12 -24.20
C ALA A 54 18.13 -13.99 -23.74
N ASN A 55 17.81 -13.94 -22.45
CA ASN A 55 16.67 -14.68 -21.93
C ASN A 55 15.33 -14.13 -22.44
N GLU A 56 15.19 -12.82 -22.62
CA GLU A 56 13.98 -12.21 -23.15
C GLU A 56 13.68 -12.69 -24.58
N VAL A 57 14.70 -12.80 -25.39
CA VAL A 57 14.56 -13.27 -26.79
C VAL A 57 14.35 -14.78 -26.87
N LEU A 58 15.15 -15.57 -26.17
CA LEU A 58 15.13 -17.01 -26.27
C LEU A 58 14.01 -17.72 -25.50
N SER A 59 13.42 -17.05 -24.47
CA SER A 59 12.28 -17.60 -23.72
C SER A 59 10.94 -17.40 -24.42
N ASN A 60 10.86 -16.51 -25.40
CA ASN A 60 9.66 -16.28 -26.19
C ASN A 60 9.73 -17.00 -27.53
N PRO A 61 8.83 -17.97 -27.84
CA PRO A 61 8.89 -18.76 -29.07
C PRO A 61 8.93 -17.92 -30.35
N ASP A 62 8.11 -16.84 -30.40
CA ASP A 62 8.01 -15.99 -31.60
C ASP A 62 9.29 -15.14 -31.80
N LYS A 63 9.87 -14.62 -30.72
CA LYS A 63 11.13 -13.87 -30.78
C LYS A 63 12.30 -14.80 -31.12
N ARG A 64 12.33 -15.98 -30.51
CA ARG A 64 13.34 -16.98 -30.76
C ARG A 64 13.33 -17.40 -32.23
N GLN A 65 12.16 -17.67 -32.80
CA GLN A 65 12.03 -18.03 -34.23
C GLN A 65 12.56 -16.91 -35.14
N LYS A 66 12.28 -15.65 -34.84
CA LYS A 66 12.79 -14.50 -35.59
C LYS A 66 14.31 -14.34 -35.43
N TYR A 67 14.81 -14.57 -34.21
CA TYR A 67 16.24 -14.53 -33.95
C TYR A 67 16.97 -15.67 -34.67
N ASP A 68 16.42 -16.89 -34.69
CA ASP A 68 16.98 -18.03 -35.38
C ASP A 68 17.03 -17.86 -36.90
N GLN A 69 16.05 -17.12 -37.48
CA GLN A 69 15.96 -16.86 -38.93
C GLN A 69 16.78 -15.63 -39.38
N PHE A 70 16.79 -14.56 -38.61
CA PHE A 70 17.30 -13.25 -39.00
C PHE A 70 18.43 -12.74 -38.12
N GLY A 71 18.84 -13.49 -37.09
CA GLY A 71 19.82 -13.05 -36.10
C GLY A 71 19.34 -11.83 -35.30
N PHE A 72 20.29 -11.00 -34.90
CA PHE A 72 19.97 -9.74 -34.16
C PHE A 72 19.03 -8.81 -34.93
N ALA A 73 19.09 -8.81 -36.24
CA ALA A 73 18.23 -8.00 -37.10
C ALA A 73 16.73 -8.36 -36.93
N GLY A 74 16.41 -9.64 -36.65
CA GLY A 74 15.03 -10.10 -36.46
C GLY A 74 14.38 -9.66 -35.14
N VAL A 75 15.18 -9.21 -34.19
CA VAL A 75 14.73 -8.82 -32.85
C VAL A 75 15.08 -7.38 -32.50
N ASP A 76 15.76 -6.65 -33.39
CA ASP A 76 16.06 -5.23 -33.22
C ASP A 76 14.81 -4.38 -33.53
N PRO A 77 14.31 -3.58 -32.58
CA PRO A 77 13.15 -2.71 -32.79
C PRO A 77 13.30 -1.72 -33.96
N ASN A 78 14.53 -1.40 -34.37
CA ASN A 78 14.81 -0.46 -35.44
C ASN A 78 14.89 -1.10 -36.84
N TYR A 79 14.98 -2.44 -36.96
CA TYR A 79 15.16 -3.08 -38.25
C TYR A 79 13.91 -3.09 -39.14
N GLY A 80 12.72 -2.92 -38.56
CA GLY A 80 11.44 -2.81 -39.30
C GLY A 80 11.02 -1.39 -39.68
N ALA A 81 11.74 -0.35 -39.21
CA ALA A 81 11.36 1.08 -39.39
C ALA A 81 12.03 1.73 -40.61
N GLY A 82 12.73 0.96 -41.44
CA GLY A 82 13.54 1.45 -42.56
C GLY A 82 12.82 1.59 -43.89
N GLN A 83 11.53 1.96 -43.92
CA GLN A 83 10.92 2.54 -45.13
C GLN A 83 9.66 3.32 -44.77
N GLY A 84 9.83 4.57 -44.27
CA GLY A 84 8.73 5.53 -44.13
C GLY A 84 8.78 6.38 -42.87
N GLY A 85 9.59 7.47 -42.87
CA GLY A 85 9.28 8.65 -42.10
C GLY A 85 9.85 8.75 -40.67
N GLY A 86 10.88 9.60 -40.55
CA GLY A 86 11.62 9.92 -39.35
C GLY A 86 10.85 10.49 -38.18
N TYR A 87 11.52 10.42 -37.04
CA TYR A 87 11.68 11.49 -36.06
C TYR A 87 12.47 10.96 -34.84
N GLY A 88 13.66 11.48 -34.63
CA GLY A 88 14.04 12.26 -33.46
C GLY A 88 14.76 11.44 -32.38
N ALA A 89 16.10 11.44 -32.44
CA ALA A 89 16.99 11.04 -31.35
C ALA A 89 16.77 11.93 -30.11
N GLY A 90 16.50 11.33 -28.98
CA GLY A 90 16.56 11.94 -27.65
C GLY A 90 16.91 10.87 -26.64
N GLY A 91 18.10 10.99 -26.00
CA GLY A 91 18.65 10.03 -25.06
C GLY A 91 17.68 9.69 -23.94
N PHE A 92 17.40 8.40 -23.79
CA PHE A 92 16.60 7.89 -22.68
C PHE A 92 17.52 7.19 -21.68
N ASP A 93 17.45 7.69 -20.45
CA ASP A 93 18.04 7.13 -19.26
C ASP A 93 17.46 5.73 -18.97
N PHE A 94 18.33 4.76 -18.74
CA PHE A 94 18.05 3.33 -18.67
C PHE A 94 17.41 2.86 -17.33
N GLY A 95 16.94 3.79 -16.48
CA GLY A 95 16.40 3.49 -15.15
C GLY A 95 14.93 3.02 -15.10
N ASP A 96 14.14 3.25 -16.16
CA ASP A 96 12.66 3.08 -16.10
C ASP A 96 12.12 2.11 -17.17
N LEU A 97 12.93 1.16 -17.61
CA LEU A 97 12.63 0.27 -18.76
C LEU A 97 11.62 -0.84 -18.45
N GLY A 98 11.34 -1.13 -17.18
CA GLY A 98 10.39 -2.18 -16.78
C GLY A 98 8.94 -1.81 -17.04
N ASP A 99 8.56 -0.59 -16.76
CA ASP A 99 7.15 -0.14 -16.85
C ASP A 99 6.75 0.31 -18.26
N ILE A 100 7.70 0.85 -19.04
CA ILE A 100 7.44 1.29 -20.42
C ILE A 100 7.36 0.08 -21.37
N PHE A 101 8.18 -0.95 -21.16
CA PHE A 101 8.18 -2.15 -21.99
C PHE A 101 6.95 -3.02 -21.76
N GLY A 102 6.47 -3.13 -20.52
CA GLY A 102 5.21 -3.79 -20.17
C GLY A 102 4.00 -3.10 -20.80
N SER A 103 4.01 -1.79 -20.90
CA SER A 103 2.93 -0.99 -21.51
C SER A 103 2.93 -1.02 -23.05
N PHE A 104 4.10 -1.16 -23.67
CA PHE A 104 4.23 -1.10 -25.14
C PHE A 104 4.13 -2.50 -25.81
N PHE A 105 4.58 -3.56 -25.15
CA PHE A 105 4.56 -4.93 -25.70
C PHE A 105 3.54 -5.88 -25.07
N GLY A 106 3.09 -5.62 -23.84
CA GLY A 106 2.07 -6.44 -23.16
C GLY A 106 0.62 -6.13 -23.56
N GLY A 107 0.38 -5.07 -24.33
CA GLY A 107 -0.97 -4.58 -24.64
C GLY A 107 -1.27 -4.29 -26.11
N GLY A 108 -0.45 -4.68 -27.08
CA GLY A 108 -0.42 -4.01 -28.35
C GLY A 108 -0.89 -4.72 -29.62
N PHE A 109 -1.58 -5.85 -29.61
CA PHE A 109 -2.23 -6.34 -30.84
C PHE A 109 -3.62 -6.97 -30.63
N GLY A 110 -4.29 -6.54 -29.61
CA GLY A 110 -5.70 -6.78 -29.37
C GLY A 110 -6.36 -5.54 -28.82
N GLY A 111 -6.00 -4.36 -29.32
CA GLY A 111 -6.61 -3.08 -29.00
C GLY A 111 -8.08 -3.07 -29.42
N GLY A 112 -8.91 -3.82 -28.71
CA GLY A 112 -10.31 -3.53 -28.59
C GLY A 112 -10.36 -2.12 -28.05
N GLN A 113 -10.62 -1.14 -28.93
CA GLN A 113 -10.93 0.24 -28.63
C GLN A 113 -11.95 0.20 -27.49
N GLN A 114 -11.45 0.41 -26.27
CA GLN A 114 -12.27 0.34 -25.05
C GLN A 114 -13.41 1.31 -25.29
N ARG A 115 -14.59 0.77 -25.62
CA ARG A 115 -15.76 1.55 -26.00
C ARG A 115 -15.96 2.59 -24.92
N ARG A 116 -15.62 3.86 -25.21
CA ARG A 116 -15.66 4.96 -24.23
C ARG A 116 -17.00 5.07 -23.52
N ASN A 117 -18.06 4.48 -24.11
CA ASN A 117 -19.42 4.42 -23.59
C ASN A 117 -19.79 3.06 -23.00
N GLY A 118 -18.84 2.16 -22.73
CA GLY A 118 -19.07 0.92 -21.99
C GLY A 118 -19.38 1.15 -20.50
N PRO A 119 -19.86 0.10 -19.80
CA PRO A 119 -20.05 0.12 -18.36
C PRO A 119 -18.75 0.51 -17.67
N ARG A 120 -18.79 1.53 -16.81
CA ARG A 120 -17.62 1.99 -16.03
C ARG A 120 -17.93 1.88 -14.55
N ARG A 121 -16.98 1.33 -13.82
CA ARG A 121 -17.04 1.29 -12.36
C ARG A 121 -17.03 2.71 -11.80
N GLY A 122 -17.83 2.94 -10.76
CA GLY A 122 -17.86 4.19 -10.03
C GLY A 122 -16.55 4.43 -9.26
N GLU A 123 -16.29 5.68 -8.96
CA GLU A 123 -15.12 6.08 -8.18
C GLU A 123 -15.25 5.62 -6.73
N SER A 124 -14.13 5.25 -6.12
CA SER A 124 -14.09 4.91 -4.72
C SER A 124 -14.05 6.17 -3.85
N ILE A 125 -14.75 6.12 -2.72
CA ILE A 125 -14.81 7.22 -1.75
C ILE A 125 -13.82 6.92 -0.64
N ARG A 126 -13.11 7.94 -0.17
CA ARG A 126 -12.24 7.87 0.99
C ARG A 126 -12.89 8.62 2.15
N ALA A 127 -12.92 7.98 3.32
CA ALA A 127 -13.40 8.56 4.56
C ALA A 127 -12.43 8.19 5.69
N SER A 128 -12.49 8.90 6.81
CA SER A 128 -11.74 8.55 8.01
C SER A 128 -12.71 8.40 9.19
N VAL A 129 -12.35 7.53 10.11
CA VAL A 129 -13.08 7.32 11.36
C VAL A 129 -12.10 7.33 12.52
N SER A 130 -12.43 8.09 13.58
CA SER A 130 -11.65 8.13 14.80
C SER A 130 -12.20 7.11 15.79
N VAL A 131 -11.31 6.30 16.36
CA VAL A 131 -11.62 5.31 17.40
C VAL A 131 -10.71 5.51 18.59
N ASP A 132 -11.17 5.12 19.77
CA ASP A 132 -10.35 5.12 20.95
C ASP A 132 -9.41 3.93 20.97
N PHE A 133 -8.35 4.00 21.76
CA PHE A 133 -7.34 2.94 21.86
C PHE A 133 -7.96 1.59 22.23
N THR A 134 -8.88 1.56 23.18
CA THR A 134 -9.60 0.35 23.60
C THR A 134 -10.55 -0.18 22.54
N GLU A 135 -11.23 0.73 21.82
CA GLU A 135 -12.09 0.36 20.69
C GLU A 135 -11.27 -0.27 19.56
N ALA A 136 -10.07 0.25 19.27
CA ALA A 136 -9.16 -0.36 18.29
C ALA A 136 -8.63 -1.73 18.73
N ALA A 137 -8.42 -1.91 20.04
CA ALA A 137 -7.95 -3.17 20.59
C ALA A 137 -9.02 -4.27 20.53
N PHE A 138 -10.26 -3.97 20.92
CA PHE A 138 -11.33 -4.97 21.01
C PHE A 138 -12.27 -5.02 19.82
N GLY A 139 -12.18 -4.06 18.93
CA GLY A 139 -13.13 -3.85 17.84
C GLY A 139 -14.38 -3.11 18.30
N CYS A 140 -15.04 -2.45 17.37
CA CYS A 140 -16.28 -1.72 17.62
C CYS A 140 -17.07 -1.53 16.33
N GLU A 141 -18.33 -1.13 16.48
CA GLU A 141 -19.14 -0.67 15.37
C GLU A 141 -19.22 0.87 15.38
N LYS A 142 -18.94 1.48 14.24
CA LYS A 142 -19.05 2.94 14.06
C LYS A 142 -19.92 3.26 12.85
N SER A 143 -20.64 4.35 12.94
CA SER A 143 -21.42 4.89 11.84
C SER A 143 -20.63 5.98 11.12
N VAL A 144 -20.46 5.84 9.82
CA VAL A 144 -19.78 6.84 8.98
C VAL A 144 -20.78 7.40 7.98
N THR A 145 -20.92 8.73 7.97
CA THR A 145 -21.79 9.42 7.02
C THR A 145 -20.95 9.89 5.84
N VAL A 146 -21.30 9.41 4.65
CA VAL A 146 -20.64 9.78 3.40
C VAL A 146 -21.63 10.34 2.40
N GLU A 147 -21.17 11.26 1.56
CA GLU A 147 -21.93 11.75 0.43
C GLU A 147 -21.49 11.00 -0.83
N ARG A 148 -22.42 10.32 -1.47
CA ARG A 148 -22.15 9.54 -2.68
C ARG A 148 -23.17 9.77 -3.76
N SER A 149 -22.75 9.59 -5.00
CA SER A 149 -23.66 9.51 -6.15
C SER A 149 -24.28 8.12 -6.18
N GLU A 150 -25.60 8.04 -6.15
CA GLU A 150 -26.39 6.82 -6.32
C GLU A 150 -27.12 6.86 -7.67
N SER A 151 -27.37 5.71 -8.26
CA SER A 151 -28.23 5.65 -9.46
C SER A 151 -29.58 6.29 -9.16
N CYS A 152 -30.04 7.17 -10.02
CA CYS A 152 -31.31 7.84 -9.83
C CYS A 152 -32.46 6.80 -9.78
N PRO A 153 -33.24 6.77 -8.69
CA PRO A 153 -34.29 5.76 -8.54
C PRO A 153 -35.38 5.88 -9.59
N THR A 154 -35.68 7.09 -10.07
CA THR A 154 -36.75 7.40 -11.03
C THR A 154 -36.41 6.90 -12.43
N CYS A 155 -35.19 7.17 -12.92
CA CYS A 155 -34.76 6.76 -14.25
C CYS A 155 -33.85 5.53 -14.26
N LYS A 156 -33.50 4.94 -13.09
CA LYS A 156 -32.62 3.77 -12.95
C LYS A 156 -31.27 3.92 -13.68
N GLY A 157 -30.76 5.16 -13.75
CA GLY A 157 -29.45 5.47 -14.34
C GLY A 157 -29.46 5.83 -15.82
N ASN A 158 -30.60 5.80 -16.53
CA ASN A 158 -30.67 6.12 -17.95
C ASN A 158 -30.75 7.63 -18.27
N GLY A 159 -31.07 8.46 -17.27
CA GLY A 159 -31.16 9.91 -17.40
C GLY A 159 -32.44 10.43 -18.04
N CYS A 160 -33.35 9.55 -18.51
CA CYS A 160 -34.55 9.93 -19.20
C CYS A 160 -35.77 10.04 -18.28
N ALA A 161 -36.77 10.81 -18.67
CA ALA A 161 -38.06 10.86 -17.99
C ALA A 161 -38.75 9.48 -18.05
N HIS A 162 -39.67 9.26 -17.10
CA HIS A 162 -40.38 8.00 -17.00
C HIS A 162 -41.08 7.61 -18.33
N GLY A 163 -40.85 6.38 -18.77
CA GLY A 163 -41.44 5.89 -20.04
C GLY A 163 -40.64 6.24 -21.29
N THR A 164 -39.54 6.99 -21.18
CA THR A 164 -38.70 7.34 -22.34
C THR A 164 -37.33 6.65 -22.24
N THR A 165 -36.72 6.39 -23.40
CA THR A 165 -35.39 5.79 -23.49
C THR A 165 -34.43 6.73 -24.23
N PRO A 166 -33.12 6.67 -23.91
CA PRO A 166 -32.13 7.47 -24.63
C PRO A 166 -31.98 6.94 -26.06
N GLU A 167 -31.95 7.84 -27.02
CA GLU A 167 -31.72 7.54 -28.43
C GLU A 167 -30.22 7.47 -28.73
N VAL A 168 -29.83 6.55 -29.60
CA VAL A 168 -28.44 6.47 -30.06
C VAL A 168 -28.11 7.69 -30.92
N CYS A 169 -27.03 8.38 -30.60
CA CYS A 169 -26.61 9.57 -31.37
C CYS A 169 -26.35 9.19 -32.85
N PRO A 170 -27.03 9.77 -33.82
CA PRO A 170 -26.85 9.42 -35.23
C PRO A 170 -25.50 9.80 -35.78
N ASP A 171 -24.89 10.88 -35.29
CA ASP A 171 -23.59 11.41 -35.78
C ASP A 171 -22.43 10.53 -35.42
N CYS A 172 -22.38 10.00 -34.18
CA CYS A 172 -21.31 9.11 -33.72
C CYS A 172 -21.73 7.63 -33.59
N ARG A 173 -22.98 7.31 -33.92
CA ARG A 173 -23.54 5.94 -33.84
C ARG A 173 -23.28 5.26 -32.50
N GLY A 174 -23.40 6.03 -31.42
CA GLY A 174 -23.20 5.53 -30.05
C GLY A 174 -21.78 5.54 -29.54
N THR A 175 -20.75 5.82 -30.34
CA THR A 175 -19.35 5.82 -29.91
C THR A 175 -18.98 6.99 -29.00
N GLY A 176 -19.71 8.11 -29.10
CA GLY A 176 -19.41 9.35 -28.38
C GLY A 176 -18.28 10.17 -28.97
N THR A 177 -17.56 9.63 -29.95
CA THR A 177 -16.44 10.32 -30.62
C THR A 177 -16.65 10.37 -32.12
N VAL A 178 -16.14 11.42 -32.75
CA VAL A 178 -16.08 11.57 -34.20
C VAL A 178 -14.64 11.78 -34.62
N THR A 179 -14.28 11.17 -35.74
CA THR A 179 -12.96 11.36 -36.34
C THR A 179 -13.04 12.52 -37.32
N GLN A 180 -12.25 13.54 -37.11
CA GLN A 180 -12.10 14.68 -38.01
C GLN A 180 -10.78 14.54 -38.75
N ALA A 181 -10.87 14.52 -40.09
CA ALA A 181 -9.68 14.55 -40.93
C ALA A 181 -9.32 16.03 -41.24
N GLN A 182 -8.17 16.47 -40.74
CA GLN A 182 -7.64 17.81 -41.00
C GLN A 182 -6.52 17.71 -42.04
N ARG A 183 -6.67 18.39 -43.16
CA ARG A 183 -5.61 18.49 -44.15
C ARG A 183 -4.60 19.51 -43.71
N THR A 184 -3.38 19.04 -43.46
CA THR A 184 -2.22 19.89 -43.15
C THR A 184 -1.24 19.90 -44.33
N PRO A 185 -0.31 20.85 -44.44
CA PRO A 185 0.69 20.87 -45.51
C PRO A 185 1.57 19.58 -45.55
N PHE A 186 1.56 18.81 -44.48
CA PHE A 186 2.36 17.58 -44.34
C PHE A 186 1.52 16.28 -44.47
N GLY A 187 0.25 16.38 -44.87
CA GLY A 187 -0.64 15.23 -45.07
C GLY A 187 -1.98 15.37 -44.34
N VAL A 188 -2.78 14.29 -44.38
CA VAL A 188 -4.06 14.23 -43.70
C VAL A 188 -3.87 13.70 -42.28
N MET A 189 -4.11 14.58 -41.30
CA MET A 189 -4.07 14.23 -39.90
C MET A 189 -5.48 13.86 -39.41
N GLN A 190 -5.66 12.65 -38.89
CA GLN A 190 -6.93 12.23 -38.29
C GLN A 190 -6.88 12.51 -36.78
N SER A 191 -7.75 13.37 -36.29
CA SER A 191 -7.92 13.59 -34.84
C SER A 191 -9.29 13.08 -34.42
N GLN A 192 -9.30 12.35 -33.27
CA GLN A 192 -10.56 11.93 -32.65
C GLN A 192 -10.94 12.92 -31.55
N GLY A 193 -12.13 13.52 -31.74
CA GLY A 193 -12.73 14.44 -30.78
C GLY A 193 -14.07 13.94 -30.22
N PRO A 194 -14.54 14.52 -29.08
CA PRO A 194 -15.88 14.23 -28.59
C PRO A 194 -16.94 14.67 -29.61
N CYS A 195 -17.95 13.84 -29.81
CA CYS A 195 -19.08 14.18 -30.69
C CYS A 195 -19.82 15.41 -30.14
N GLN A 196 -19.91 16.46 -30.91
CA GLN A 196 -20.49 17.74 -30.48
C GLN A 196 -21.99 17.61 -30.14
N LYS A 197 -22.73 16.79 -30.86
CA LYS A 197 -24.17 16.61 -30.70
C LYS A 197 -24.54 15.92 -29.39
N CYS A 198 -23.85 14.84 -29.04
CA CYS A 198 -24.07 14.11 -27.79
C CYS A 198 -23.07 14.47 -26.68
N ARG A 199 -22.13 15.37 -26.93
CA ARG A 199 -21.07 15.79 -25.99
C ARG A 199 -20.29 14.62 -25.40
N GLY A 200 -20.02 13.60 -26.20
CA GLY A 200 -19.25 12.45 -25.78
C GLY A 200 -20.04 11.29 -25.15
N THR A 201 -21.36 11.45 -24.90
CA THR A 201 -22.18 10.43 -24.25
C THR A 201 -22.61 9.28 -25.17
N GLY A 202 -22.57 9.49 -26.47
CA GLY A 202 -23.08 8.54 -27.48
C GLY A 202 -24.59 8.42 -27.53
N LYS A 203 -25.32 9.10 -26.65
CA LYS A 203 -26.79 9.05 -26.52
C LYS A 203 -27.38 10.46 -26.49
N ILE A 204 -28.61 10.60 -26.97
CA ILE A 204 -29.37 11.84 -26.93
C ILE A 204 -30.57 11.61 -26.01
N ILE A 205 -30.75 12.50 -25.05
CA ILE A 205 -31.89 12.50 -24.12
C ILE A 205 -32.81 13.66 -24.52
N HIS A 206 -33.96 13.36 -25.09
CA HIS A 206 -34.96 14.38 -25.50
C HIS A 206 -35.74 14.88 -24.27
N GLN A 207 -36.10 13.99 -23.38
CA GLN A 207 -36.83 14.32 -22.16
C GLN A 207 -35.97 13.92 -20.93
N PRO A 208 -35.28 14.89 -20.32
CA PRO A 208 -34.47 14.60 -19.16
C PRO A 208 -35.31 14.23 -17.92
N CYS A 209 -34.85 13.30 -17.15
CA CYS A 209 -35.44 12.93 -15.86
C CYS A 209 -35.53 14.16 -14.94
N PRO A 210 -36.68 14.46 -14.32
CA PRO A 210 -36.83 15.63 -13.45
C PRO A 210 -35.91 15.60 -12.22
N ASP A 211 -35.63 14.42 -11.67
CA ASP A 211 -34.84 14.27 -10.43
C ASP A 211 -33.36 14.44 -10.67
N CYS A 212 -32.82 13.83 -11.71
CA CYS A 212 -31.38 13.88 -11.99
C CYS A 212 -31.02 14.81 -13.17
N ARG A 213 -32.00 15.43 -13.84
CA ARG A 213 -31.81 16.36 -14.97
C ARG A 213 -30.92 15.80 -16.09
N GLY A 214 -31.07 14.52 -16.36
CA GLY A 214 -30.29 13.82 -17.41
C GLY A 214 -29.00 13.17 -16.93
N ALA A 215 -28.54 13.42 -15.70
CA ALA A 215 -27.28 12.88 -15.20
C ALA A 215 -27.33 11.37 -14.92
N GLY A 216 -28.51 10.77 -14.74
CA GLY A 216 -28.65 9.35 -14.38
C GLY A 216 -28.30 9.02 -12.93
N ALA A 217 -27.69 9.94 -12.19
CA ALA A 217 -27.26 9.77 -10.79
C ALA A 217 -27.69 10.98 -9.95
N VAL A 218 -27.90 10.74 -8.67
CA VAL A 218 -28.25 11.77 -7.67
C VAL A 218 -27.29 11.67 -6.48
N ARG A 219 -26.88 12.80 -5.93
CA ARG A 219 -26.06 12.84 -4.71
C ARG A 219 -26.93 12.64 -3.49
N LYS A 220 -26.54 11.71 -2.62
CA LYS A 220 -27.24 11.44 -1.36
C LYS A 220 -26.24 11.23 -0.23
N ARG A 221 -26.60 11.72 0.95
CA ARG A 221 -25.89 11.39 2.19
C ARG A 221 -26.40 10.05 2.68
N ARG A 222 -25.47 9.15 3.00
CA ARG A 222 -25.75 7.83 3.56
C ARG A 222 -24.92 7.61 4.80
N THR A 223 -25.55 7.13 5.84
CA THR A 223 -24.89 6.65 7.04
C THR A 223 -24.73 5.14 6.92
N ILE A 224 -23.49 4.69 6.98
CA ILE A 224 -23.10 3.29 6.78
C ILE A 224 -22.51 2.80 8.10
N GLN A 225 -23.00 1.67 8.59
CA GLN A 225 -22.41 0.98 9.74
C GLN A 225 -21.14 0.26 9.29
N VAL A 226 -20.08 0.47 10.05
CA VAL A 226 -18.75 -0.06 9.78
C VAL A 226 -18.32 -0.88 10.96
N ASN A 227 -18.10 -2.16 10.75
CA ASN A 227 -17.52 -3.03 11.76
C ASN A 227 -16.00 -2.91 11.71
N ILE A 228 -15.41 -2.43 12.78
CA ILE A 228 -13.97 -2.26 12.95
C ILE A 228 -13.44 -3.48 13.68
N PRO A 229 -12.59 -4.30 13.03
CA PRO A 229 -12.12 -5.54 13.64
C PRO A 229 -11.16 -5.27 14.80
N ALA A 230 -11.15 -6.18 15.78
CA ALA A 230 -10.24 -6.15 16.90
C ALA A 230 -8.77 -6.22 16.44
N GLY A 231 -7.92 -5.43 17.07
CA GLY A 231 -6.49 -5.39 16.76
C GLY A 231 -6.09 -4.47 15.61
N ILE A 232 -7.03 -3.72 15.04
CA ILE A 232 -6.74 -2.77 13.97
C ILE A 232 -5.72 -1.72 14.43
N ASP A 233 -4.83 -1.31 13.53
CA ASP A 233 -3.81 -0.31 13.84
C ASP A 233 -4.13 1.06 13.24
N ASN A 234 -3.46 2.09 13.76
CA ASN A 234 -3.60 3.45 13.26
C ASN A 234 -3.19 3.54 11.78
N GLY A 235 -4.00 4.23 10.98
CA GLY A 235 -3.76 4.41 9.54
C GLY A 235 -4.18 3.22 8.68
N GLN A 236 -4.63 2.11 9.23
CA GLN A 236 -5.14 0.99 8.45
C GLN A 236 -6.47 1.34 7.78
N THR A 237 -6.68 0.77 6.59
CA THR A 237 -7.85 1.07 5.76
C THR A 237 -8.74 -0.16 5.62
N ILE A 238 -10.03 0.03 5.91
CA ILE A 238 -11.10 -0.94 5.71
C ILE A 238 -11.78 -0.63 4.38
N SER A 239 -11.96 -1.64 3.52
CA SER A 239 -12.65 -1.50 2.23
C SER A 239 -14.05 -2.10 2.31
N LEU A 240 -15.06 -1.28 2.08
CA LEU A 240 -16.45 -1.70 1.94
C LEU A 240 -16.83 -1.71 0.45
N ARG A 241 -16.92 -2.89 -0.12
CA ARG A 241 -17.18 -3.08 -1.54
C ARG A 241 -18.55 -2.55 -1.96
N GLY A 242 -18.59 -1.85 -3.11
CA GLY A 242 -19.82 -1.33 -3.70
C GLY A 242 -20.47 -0.17 -2.94
N GLN A 243 -19.81 0.41 -1.93
CA GLN A 243 -20.32 1.52 -1.13
C GLN A 243 -19.78 2.90 -1.58
N GLY A 244 -19.05 2.94 -2.72
CA GLY A 244 -18.58 4.18 -3.35
C GLY A 244 -19.64 4.85 -4.23
N HIS A 245 -19.18 5.68 -5.17
CA HIS A 245 -20.03 6.30 -6.16
C HIS A 245 -20.63 5.28 -7.12
N ALA A 246 -21.84 5.51 -7.57
CA ALA A 246 -22.48 4.69 -8.61
C ALA A 246 -21.64 4.70 -9.89
N GLY A 247 -21.55 3.55 -10.55
CA GLY A 247 -20.93 3.44 -11.86
C GLY A 247 -21.75 4.10 -12.96
N SER A 248 -21.12 4.40 -14.06
CA SER A 248 -21.78 4.94 -15.24
C SER A 248 -22.09 3.85 -16.28
N ASN A 249 -23.10 4.09 -17.11
CA ASN A 249 -23.55 3.17 -18.18
C ASN A 249 -23.84 1.73 -17.71
N GLY A 250 -24.40 1.57 -16.50
CA GLY A 250 -24.66 0.23 -15.93
C GLY A 250 -23.46 -0.46 -15.29
N GLY A 251 -22.36 0.26 -15.09
CA GLY A 251 -21.20 -0.26 -14.39
C GLY A 251 -21.45 -0.41 -12.87
N PRO A 252 -20.66 -1.25 -12.18
CA PRO A 252 -20.78 -1.44 -10.74
C PRO A 252 -20.35 -0.19 -9.98
N SER A 253 -20.84 -0.03 -8.75
CA SER A 253 -20.40 1.03 -7.84
C SER A 253 -18.93 0.84 -7.44
N GLY A 254 -18.28 1.94 -7.08
CA GLY A 254 -16.95 1.93 -6.45
C GLY A 254 -16.99 1.42 -5.02
N ASP A 255 -15.89 1.50 -4.32
CA ASP A 255 -15.77 1.07 -2.92
C ASP A 255 -15.69 2.27 -1.97
N LEU A 256 -16.03 2.04 -0.72
CA LEU A 256 -15.77 3.00 0.35
C LEU A 256 -14.54 2.53 1.12
N LEU A 257 -13.49 3.36 1.12
CA LEU A 257 -12.23 3.14 1.80
C LEU A 257 -12.22 3.98 3.07
N ILE A 258 -12.21 3.33 4.23
CA ILE A 258 -12.25 3.99 5.54
C ILE A 258 -10.92 3.83 6.23
N THR A 259 -10.20 4.93 6.41
CA THR A 259 -8.95 4.95 7.17
C THR A 259 -9.27 5.12 8.65
N VAL A 260 -8.80 4.19 9.47
CA VAL A 260 -9.00 4.21 10.91
C VAL A 260 -7.91 5.06 11.56
N MET A 261 -8.31 6.06 12.34
CA MET A 261 -7.44 6.94 13.11
C MET A 261 -7.60 6.59 14.59
N VAL A 262 -6.58 5.98 15.19
CA VAL A 262 -6.61 5.62 16.61
C VAL A 262 -6.14 6.80 17.44
N ARG A 263 -6.95 7.21 18.41
CA ARG A 263 -6.59 8.27 19.36
C ARG A 263 -5.49 7.77 20.30
N PRO A 264 -4.46 8.59 20.59
CA PRO A 264 -3.46 8.24 21.58
C PRO A 264 -4.13 8.07 22.96
N HIS A 265 -3.62 7.12 23.74
CA HIS A 265 -4.08 6.88 25.11
C HIS A 265 -3.12 7.53 26.11
N GLU A 266 -3.63 7.98 27.24
CA GLU A 266 -2.82 8.68 28.26
C GLU A 266 -1.75 7.79 28.89
N ILE A 267 -2.06 6.50 29.08
CA ILE A 267 -1.21 5.56 29.82
C ILE A 267 -0.53 4.57 28.85
N PHE A 268 -1.24 4.15 27.80
CA PHE A 268 -0.80 3.06 26.95
C PHE A 268 -0.21 3.55 25.64
N ARG A 269 0.93 2.94 25.29
CA ARG A 269 1.56 3.07 23.98
C ARG A 269 1.53 1.71 23.29
N ARG A 270 1.27 1.70 22.00
CA ARG A 270 1.20 0.49 21.19
C ARG A 270 2.39 0.37 20.26
N GLU A 271 2.96 -0.84 20.17
CA GLU A 271 3.91 -1.23 19.12
C GLU A 271 3.52 -2.61 18.59
N GLY A 272 2.94 -2.64 17.39
CA GLY A 272 2.38 -3.86 16.82
C GLY A 272 1.24 -4.44 17.69
N THR A 273 1.43 -5.64 18.23
CA THR A 273 0.48 -6.27 19.15
C THR A 273 0.84 -6.06 20.63
N SER A 274 2.00 -5.47 20.90
CA SER A 274 2.46 -5.20 22.26
C SER A 274 1.94 -3.86 22.77
N VAL A 275 1.67 -3.80 24.07
CA VAL A 275 1.26 -2.60 24.80
C VAL A 275 2.35 -2.24 25.79
N PHE A 276 2.70 -0.97 25.87
CA PHE A 276 3.71 -0.43 26.80
C PHE A 276 3.03 0.57 27.72
N CYS A 277 3.40 0.53 28.99
CA CYS A 277 3.01 1.56 29.97
C CYS A 277 4.12 1.77 30.98
N GLU A 278 4.09 2.93 31.63
CA GLU A 278 4.99 3.25 32.75
C GLU A 278 4.21 3.16 34.07
N ALA A 279 4.82 2.49 35.04
CA ALA A 279 4.26 2.37 36.39
C ALA A 279 5.17 3.10 37.38
N PRO A 280 4.75 4.28 37.87
CA PRO A 280 5.47 4.94 38.94
C PRO A 280 5.26 4.17 40.25
N ILE A 281 6.36 3.82 40.92
CA ILE A 281 6.35 3.18 42.22
C ILE A 281 7.14 4.02 43.23
N THR A 282 6.79 3.88 44.50
CA THR A 282 7.54 4.55 45.56
C THR A 282 8.89 3.87 45.81
N PHE A 283 9.86 4.60 46.37
CA PHE A 283 11.14 4.07 46.76
C PHE A 283 10.99 2.86 47.69
N THR A 284 10.09 2.94 48.68
CA THR A 284 9.84 1.85 49.63
C THR A 284 9.30 0.59 48.98
N GLN A 285 8.37 0.73 48.00
CA GLN A 285 7.87 -0.37 47.23
C GLN A 285 8.96 -1.02 46.36
N ALA A 286 9.85 -0.22 45.81
CA ALA A 286 10.96 -0.72 45.02
C ALA A 286 11.97 -1.55 45.87
N VAL A 287 12.24 -1.09 47.10
CA VAL A 287 13.21 -1.75 47.99
C VAL A 287 12.66 -3.01 48.66
N LEU A 288 11.42 -2.93 49.18
CA LEU A 288 10.81 -4.03 49.95
C LEU A 288 9.99 -5.00 49.11
N GLY A 289 9.78 -4.68 47.83
CA GLY A 289 8.77 -5.35 47.01
C GLY A 289 7.35 -4.92 47.38
N ALA A 290 6.43 -5.11 46.48
CA ALA A 290 5.03 -4.78 46.71
C ALA A 290 4.10 -5.51 45.75
N GLU A 291 2.86 -5.72 46.17
CA GLU A 291 1.78 -6.13 45.26
C GLU A 291 1.10 -4.84 44.71
N LEU A 292 1.12 -4.68 43.39
CA LEU A 292 0.55 -3.52 42.71
C LEU A 292 -0.59 -3.94 41.79
N GLU A 293 -1.58 -3.05 41.67
CA GLU A 293 -2.62 -3.15 40.68
C GLU A 293 -2.24 -2.40 39.42
N ILE A 294 -1.75 -3.12 38.43
CA ILE A 294 -1.30 -2.56 37.15
C ILE A 294 -2.49 -2.43 36.21
N PRO A 295 -2.71 -1.26 35.61
CA PRO A 295 -3.74 -1.08 34.59
C PRO A 295 -3.37 -1.86 33.34
N THR A 296 -4.33 -2.58 32.77
CA THR A 296 -4.22 -3.25 31.48
C THR A 296 -5.42 -2.82 30.62
N ILE A 297 -5.36 -3.12 29.32
CA ILE A 297 -6.48 -2.81 28.43
C ILE A 297 -7.76 -3.59 28.77
N ASP A 298 -7.65 -4.69 29.53
CA ASP A 298 -8.80 -5.51 30.00
C ASP A 298 -9.29 -5.11 31.40
N GLY A 299 -8.65 -4.15 32.06
CA GLY A 299 -8.88 -3.81 33.45
C GLY A 299 -7.60 -3.86 34.26
N ARG A 300 -7.69 -4.00 35.58
CA ARG A 300 -6.54 -4.05 36.48
C ARG A 300 -6.10 -5.47 36.78
N VAL A 301 -4.78 -5.67 36.87
CA VAL A 301 -4.16 -6.98 37.20
C VAL A 301 -3.22 -6.79 38.38
N LYS A 302 -3.34 -7.64 39.39
CA LYS A 302 -2.39 -7.70 40.49
C LYS A 302 -1.09 -8.30 40.03
N TYR A 303 0.01 -7.61 40.31
CA TYR A 303 1.34 -8.02 39.99
C TYR A 303 2.30 -7.77 41.16
N THR A 304 3.08 -8.78 41.52
CA THR A 304 4.05 -8.67 42.62
C THR A 304 5.39 -8.20 42.08
N ILE A 305 5.83 -7.05 42.55
CA ILE A 305 7.15 -6.50 42.26
C ILE A 305 8.15 -7.09 43.25
N PRO A 306 9.27 -7.70 42.78
CA PRO A 306 10.30 -8.22 43.64
C PRO A 306 11.03 -7.10 44.42
N GLU A 307 11.55 -7.46 45.59
CA GLU A 307 12.44 -6.57 46.35
C GLU A 307 13.68 -6.19 45.54
N GLY A 308 14.19 -4.98 45.74
CA GLY A 308 15.37 -4.47 45.03
C GLY A 308 15.13 -4.10 43.57
N THR A 309 13.86 -3.97 43.13
CA THR A 309 13.51 -3.56 41.76
C THR A 309 14.11 -2.20 41.43
N GLN A 310 14.83 -2.11 40.33
CA GLN A 310 15.47 -0.88 39.86
C GLN A 310 14.59 -0.11 38.90
N THR A 311 14.78 1.22 38.83
CA THR A 311 14.12 2.06 37.82
C THR A 311 14.52 1.60 36.42
N GLY A 312 13.57 1.58 35.48
CA GLY A 312 13.76 1.08 34.12
C GLY A 312 13.60 -0.44 33.98
N THR A 313 13.32 -1.17 35.10
CA THR A 313 12.99 -2.61 35.00
C THR A 313 11.68 -2.78 34.25
N VAL A 314 11.68 -3.72 33.30
CA VAL A 314 10.50 -4.01 32.45
C VAL A 314 9.91 -5.36 32.84
N PHE A 315 8.66 -5.36 33.23
CA PHE A 315 7.88 -6.56 33.51
C PHE A 315 6.95 -6.89 32.35
N ARG A 316 6.87 -8.17 32.00
CA ARG A 316 6.04 -8.66 30.91
C ARG A 316 4.78 -9.33 31.46
N LEU A 317 3.62 -8.78 31.12
CA LEU A 317 2.31 -9.37 31.39
C LEU A 317 1.84 -10.14 30.15
N ARG A 318 1.96 -11.45 30.20
CA ARG A 318 1.66 -12.31 29.05
C ARG A 318 0.16 -12.25 28.68
N GLY A 319 -0.10 -12.15 27.38
CA GLY A 319 -1.47 -12.13 26.84
C GLY A 319 -2.30 -10.90 27.22
N LYS A 320 -1.67 -9.81 27.70
CA LYS A 320 -2.33 -8.55 28.06
C LYS A 320 -2.12 -7.44 27.01
N GLY A 321 -1.58 -7.79 25.85
CA GLY A 321 -1.46 -6.90 24.71
C GLY A 321 -2.72 -6.87 23.83
N ILE A 322 -2.56 -6.46 22.59
CA ILE A 322 -3.62 -6.31 21.59
C ILE A 322 -3.83 -7.63 20.83
N PRO A 323 -5.06 -8.01 20.51
CA PRO A 323 -5.35 -9.16 19.66
C PRO A 323 -4.71 -9.02 18.28
N VAL A 324 -4.32 -10.16 17.70
CA VAL A 324 -3.79 -10.19 16.32
C VAL A 324 -4.94 -9.98 15.33
N LEU A 325 -4.83 -8.94 14.50
CA LEU A 325 -5.83 -8.62 13.49
C LEU A 325 -6.05 -9.82 12.55
N ASN A 326 -7.31 -10.26 12.43
CA ASN A 326 -7.72 -11.41 11.61
C ASN A 326 -6.98 -12.72 11.92
N GLY A 327 -6.30 -12.82 13.07
CA GLY A 327 -5.51 -13.98 13.48
C GLY A 327 -5.96 -14.55 14.81
N ARG A 328 -5.20 -15.55 15.28
CA ARG A 328 -5.36 -16.13 16.61
C ARG A 328 -4.25 -15.63 17.53
N GLY A 329 -4.58 -15.42 18.79
CA GLY A 329 -3.64 -15.01 19.80
C GLY A 329 -3.68 -13.50 20.08
N ARG A 330 -2.82 -13.11 21.01
CA ARG A 330 -2.77 -11.78 21.58
C ARG A 330 -1.33 -11.47 21.98
N GLY A 331 -0.94 -10.20 21.85
CA GLY A 331 0.36 -9.73 22.32
C GLY A 331 0.46 -9.63 23.84
N ASP A 332 1.53 -9.07 24.30
CA ASP A 332 1.84 -8.90 25.72
C ASP A 332 1.84 -7.41 26.10
N GLN A 333 1.70 -7.16 27.39
CA GLN A 333 1.92 -5.82 27.95
C GLN A 333 3.28 -5.76 28.63
N TYR A 334 4.03 -4.72 28.36
CA TYR A 334 5.31 -4.39 28.98
C TYR A 334 5.13 -3.19 29.89
N VAL A 335 5.49 -3.38 31.15
CA VAL A 335 5.36 -2.38 32.20
C VAL A 335 6.75 -1.95 32.61
N THR A 336 7.12 -0.72 32.30
CA THR A 336 8.37 -0.12 32.72
C THR A 336 8.19 0.54 34.07
N VAL A 337 8.94 0.11 35.07
CA VAL A 337 8.88 0.69 36.41
C VAL A 337 9.74 1.93 36.50
N THR A 338 9.17 3.01 37.02
CA THR A 338 9.88 4.26 37.32
C THR A 338 9.79 4.55 38.82
N ILE A 339 10.92 4.70 39.48
CA ILE A 339 10.93 5.00 40.93
C ILE A 339 10.75 6.49 41.10
N GLU A 340 9.69 6.85 41.80
CA GLU A 340 9.40 8.23 42.16
C GLU A 340 10.09 8.59 43.49
N THR A 341 10.90 9.64 43.45
CA THR A 341 11.59 10.16 44.65
C THR A 341 10.61 11.10 45.37
N PRO A 342 10.37 10.88 46.67
CA PRO A 342 9.46 11.70 47.45
C PRO A 342 9.94 13.16 47.55
N ARG A 343 9.02 14.09 47.42
CA ARG A 343 9.25 15.56 47.55
C ARG A 343 8.58 16.08 48.80
N ASP A 344 8.97 17.28 49.21
CA ASP A 344 8.34 18.03 50.31
C ASP A 344 8.30 17.30 51.68
N LEU A 345 9.37 16.57 51.99
CA LEU A 345 9.52 15.84 53.25
C LEU A 345 9.53 16.78 54.44
N ASN A 346 8.79 16.41 55.46
CA ASN A 346 8.81 17.10 56.75
C ASN A 346 10.11 16.78 57.54
N ARG A 347 10.28 17.41 58.69
CA ARG A 347 11.50 17.24 59.53
C ARG A 347 11.69 15.81 59.99
N GLU A 348 10.64 15.16 60.50
CA GLU A 348 10.68 13.79 61.00
C GLU A 348 11.06 12.78 59.88
N GLN A 349 10.46 12.96 58.68
CA GLN A 349 10.73 12.13 57.53
C GLN A 349 12.18 12.27 57.06
N LYS A 350 12.74 13.49 57.09
CA LYS A 350 14.15 13.73 56.75
C LYS A 350 15.08 13.10 57.76
N GLU A 351 14.76 13.17 59.10
CA GLU A 351 15.54 12.54 60.14
C GLU A 351 15.51 11.00 60.03
N ALA A 352 14.33 10.41 59.77
CA ALA A 352 14.20 8.99 59.54
C ALA A 352 15.03 8.52 58.31
N LEU A 353 14.99 9.27 57.20
CA LEU A 353 15.78 8.95 56.01
C LEU A 353 17.28 9.08 56.23
N LYS A 354 17.75 10.05 57.06
CA LYS A 354 19.13 10.16 57.45
C LYS A 354 19.58 8.95 58.28
N LYS A 355 18.81 8.55 59.29
CA LYS A 355 19.12 7.34 60.08
C LYS A 355 19.18 6.10 59.19
N PHE A 356 18.25 5.96 58.25
CA PHE A 356 18.33 4.84 57.29
C PHE A 356 19.56 4.90 56.42
N SER A 357 19.95 6.07 55.92
CA SER A 357 21.16 6.22 55.10
C SER A 357 22.46 5.86 55.86
N GLU A 358 22.50 6.07 57.17
CA GLU A 358 23.64 5.70 58.02
C GLU A 358 23.81 4.17 58.20
N THR A 359 22.73 3.41 58.02
CA THR A 359 22.71 1.94 58.07
C THR A 359 23.14 1.29 56.76
N LEU A 360 23.19 2.06 55.67
CA LEU A 360 23.55 1.57 54.35
C LEU A 360 25.06 1.68 54.11
N GLY A 361 25.64 0.66 53.51
CA GLY A 361 27.03 0.63 53.11
C GLY A 361 27.23 0.61 51.60
N GLU A 362 28.49 0.69 51.15
CA GLU A 362 28.85 0.63 49.73
C GLU A 362 28.36 -0.64 49.02
N GLY A 363 28.16 -1.74 49.75
CA GLY A 363 27.64 -3.01 49.25
C GLY A 363 26.19 -2.92 48.75
N ASN A 364 25.42 -1.96 49.24
CA ASN A 364 24.02 -1.75 48.88
C ASN A 364 23.86 -1.04 47.54
N TYR A 365 24.91 -0.47 46.95
CA TYR A 365 24.88 0.37 45.77
C TYR A 365 25.87 -0.09 44.68
N GLU A 366 25.59 -1.16 44.00
CA GLU A 366 26.50 -1.77 43.03
C GLU A 366 26.86 -0.82 41.85
N LYS A 367 25.88 -0.14 41.28
CA LYS A 367 26.12 0.80 40.18
C LYS A 367 26.89 2.06 40.65
N HIS A 368 26.55 2.58 41.81
CA HIS A 368 27.26 3.69 42.40
C HIS A 368 28.74 3.33 42.66
N ARG A 369 29.02 2.15 43.26
CA ARG A 369 30.36 1.64 43.50
C ARG A 369 31.13 1.43 42.19
N SER A 370 30.50 0.88 41.16
CA SER A 370 31.16 0.66 39.86
C SER A 370 31.52 1.96 39.16
N PHE A 371 30.70 2.99 39.29
CA PHE A 371 30.88 4.30 38.65
C PHE A 371 31.89 5.18 39.39
N PHE A 372 31.76 5.30 40.72
CA PHE A 372 32.61 6.17 41.56
C PHE A 372 33.80 5.45 42.17
N GLY A 373 33.76 4.12 42.31
CA GLY A 373 34.80 3.32 42.98
C GLY A 373 36.06 2.99 42.14
N LYS A 374 36.12 3.36 40.88
CA LYS A 374 37.30 3.22 40.03
C LYS A 374 38.21 4.44 40.14
N LYS A 375 38.81 4.64 41.33
CA LYS A 375 40.03 5.40 41.48
C LYS A 375 40.94 4.57 42.41
N LYS A 376 41.64 3.62 41.80
CA LYS A 376 43.01 3.24 42.24
C LYS A 376 43.73 2.56 41.09
#